data_9a537b0a36c661e6e73f6cc5fd8b7581
#
_entry.id   9a537b0a36c661e6e73f6cc5fd8b7581
#
_cell.length_a   1.000
_cell.length_b   1.000
_cell.length_c   1.000
_cell.angle_alpha   90.00
_cell.angle_beta   90.00
_cell.angle_gamma   90.00
#
_symmetry.space_group_name_H-M   'P 1'
#
loop_
_entity.id
_entity.type
_entity.pdbx_description
1 polymer ?
#
loop_
_entity_poly.entity_id
_entity_poly.type
_entity_poly.pdbx_seq_one_letter_code
_entity_poly.pdbx_strand_id
1 'polypeptide(L)'
;MCRDADFCTELGRDHSLWSRTCPLPPPDFFNAALDQFILAFSQAKDGQLAKAVDSLNKTRSDELRAWFVEHGQMSGWHHRVKGLALPKPKKYTGLLETQKSITPFESQVYRRDGYRCRYCLIKVIDAKALMQMENMVGSAQFKVKGKGNQIRHGVALTFRATADHVVPMSFGGRTNLDNLVTSCWNCNYGKYNALLEQMGVNDPRDTAVDSKLSWNGLLT
;
A
#
# COMPACT_ATOMS: atom_id res chain seq x y z
N MET A 1 0.71 -3.01 18.75
CA MET A 1 2.08 -3.33 19.19
C MET A 1 3.03 -2.16 19.22
N CYS A 2 3.04 -1.27 18.25
CA CYS A 2 3.97 -0.14 18.29
C CYS A 2 3.38 1.19 18.77
N ARG A 3 2.08 1.29 18.96
CA ARG A 3 1.37 2.55 19.25
C ARG A 3 1.81 3.23 20.55
N ASP A 4 2.08 2.46 21.59
CA ASP A 4 2.33 2.98 22.93
C ASP A 4 3.74 2.68 23.45
N ALA A 5 4.62 2.15 22.60
CA ALA A 5 5.99 1.85 23.00
C ALA A 5 6.95 2.98 22.56
N ASP A 6 7.91 3.32 23.43
CA ASP A 6 8.91 4.37 23.17
C ASP A 6 9.87 4.01 22.04
N PHE A 7 9.89 2.77 21.60
CA PHE A 7 10.74 2.27 20.52
C PHE A 7 10.10 1.06 19.83
N CYS A 8 10.57 0.73 18.64
CA CYS A 8 10.15 -0.48 17.93
C CYS A 8 10.76 -1.73 18.58
N THR A 9 9.94 -2.64 19.09
CA THR A 9 10.40 -3.88 19.72
C THR A 9 11.12 -4.81 18.74
N GLU A 10 10.80 -4.73 17.46
CA GLU A 10 11.42 -5.55 16.41
C GLU A 10 12.72 -4.95 15.89
N LEU A 11 12.78 -3.62 15.78
CA LEU A 11 13.92 -2.90 15.20
C LEU A 11 14.88 -2.33 16.26
N GLY A 12 14.48 -2.32 17.52
CA GLY A 12 15.28 -1.78 18.59
C GLY A 12 15.23 -0.25 18.71
N ARG A 13 16.03 0.31 19.62
CA ARG A 13 16.09 1.74 19.93
C ARG A 13 16.98 2.54 18.98
N ASP A 14 18.03 1.93 18.49
CA ASP A 14 19.02 2.59 17.64
C ASP A 14 18.59 2.59 16.19
N HIS A 15 18.09 3.72 15.74
CA HIS A 15 17.58 3.91 14.40
C HIS A 15 18.66 3.82 13.31
N SER A 16 19.93 4.06 13.66
CA SER A 16 21.04 3.96 12.71
C SER A 16 21.30 2.52 12.25
N LEU A 17 20.84 1.56 13.06
CA LEU A 17 20.96 0.12 12.78
C LEU A 17 19.74 -0.45 12.05
N TRP A 18 18.71 0.35 11.81
CA TRP A 18 17.53 -0.14 11.12
C TRP A 18 17.82 -0.41 9.66
N SER A 19 17.57 -1.64 9.24
CA SER A 19 17.63 -2.06 7.85
C SER A 19 16.46 -2.99 7.56
N ARG A 20 15.62 -2.61 6.60
CA ARG A 20 14.43 -3.37 6.23
C ARG A 20 14.01 -3.07 4.80
N THR A 21 13.30 -4.00 4.18
CA THR A 21 12.82 -3.87 2.81
C THR A 21 11.55 -3.05 2.69
N CYS A 22 10.72 -3.00 3.72
CA CYS A 22 9.44 -2.31 3.65
C CYS A 22 9.07 -1.57 4.95
N PRO A 23 8.26 -0.50 4.84
CA PRO A 23 7.76 0.23 6.00
C PRO A 23 6.94 -0.63 6.96
N LEU A 24 6.11 -1.51 6.40
CA LEU A 24 5.16 -2.35 7.13
C LEU A 24 5.20 -3.78 6.56
N PRO A 25 5.92 -4.73 7.23
CA PRO A 25 5.90 -6.13 6.83
C PRO A 25 4.47 -6.68 6.84
N PRO A 26 4.01 -7.27 5.72
CA PRO A 26 2.68 -7.84 5.68
C PRO A 26 2.61 -9.10 6.56
N PRO A 27 1.53 -9.27 7.36
CA PRO A 27 1.29 -10.52 8.06
C PRO A 27 1.08 -11.71 7.10
N ASP A 28 1.38 -12.92 7.56
CA ASP A 28 1.30 -14.14 6.75
C ASP A 28 -0.08 -14.37 6.11
N PHE A 29 -1.15 -13.99 6.81
CA PHE A 29 -2.52 -14.19 6.31
C PHE A 29 -2.89 -13.30 5.11
N PHE A 30 -2.06 -12.31 4.76
CA PHE A 30 -2.36 -11.42 3.62
C PHE A 30 -2.44 -12.16 2.29
N ASN A 31 -1.55 -13.12 2.05
CA ASN A 31 -1.58 -13.90 0.82
C ASN A 31 -2.86 -14.73 0.72
N ALA A 32 -3.24 -15.41 1.80
CA ALA A 32 -4.49 -16.19 1.82
C ALA A 32 -5.73 -15.31 1.63
N ALA A 33 -5.76 -14.11 2.22
CA ALA A 33 -6.84 -13.15 2.03
C ALA A 33 -6.94 -12.68 0.57
N LEU A 34 -5.79 -12.42 -0.06
CA LEU A 34 -5.73 -12.03 -1.46
C LEU A 34 -6.20 -13.16 -2.38
N ASP A 35 -5.78 -14.40 -2.13
CA ASP A 35 -6.20 -15.56 -2.92
C ASP A 35 -7.73 -15.77 -2.84
N GLN A 36 -8.32 -15.59 -1.66
CA GLN A 36 -9.78 -15.60 -1.49
C GLN A 36 -10.47 -14.47 -2.27
N PHE A 37 -9.87 -13.29 -2.32
CA PHE A 37 -10.42 -12.20 -3.14
C PHE A 37 -10.32 -12.49 -4.63
N ILE A 38 -9.22 -13.06 -5.11
CA ILE A 38 -9.03 -13.45 -6.52
C ILE A 38 -10.10 -14.47 -6.90
N LEU A 39 -10.35 -15.48 -6.05
CA LEU A 39 -11.42 -16.46 -6.25
C LEU A 39 -12.79 -15.79 -6.29
N ALA A 40 -13.10 -14.91 -5.35
CA ALA A 40 -14.36 -14.17 -5.33
C ALA A 40 -14.56 -13.33 -6.58
N PHE A 41 -13.52 -12.67 -7.07
CA PHE A 41 -13.56 -11.86 -8.29
C PHE A 41 -13.86 -12.70 -9.52
N SER A 42 -13.22 -13.87 -9.67
CA SER A 42 -13.52 -14.82 -10.74
C SER A 42 -14.96 -15.30 -10.67
N GLN A 43 -15.44 -15.74 -9.51
CA GLN A 43 -16.80 -16.20 -9.30
C GLN A 43 -17.83 -15.12 -9.63
N ALA A 44 -17.57 -13.87 -9.27
CA ALA A 44 -18.45 -12.75 -9.58
C ALA A 44 -18.50 -12.48 -11.08
N LYS A 45 -17.39 -12.58 -11.79
CA LYS A 45 -17.33 -12.46 -13.27
C LYS A 45 -18.13 -13.56 -13.96
N ASP A 46 -18.13 -14.77 -13.40
CA ASP A 46 -18.87 -15.92 -13.90
C ASP A 46 -20.37 -15.89 -13.51
N GLY A 47 -20.83 -14.80 -12.88
CA GLY A 47 -22.21 -14.63 -12.41
C GLY A 47 -22.57 -15.43 -11.15
N GLN A 48 -21.60 -16.10 -10.50
CA GLN A 48 -21.80 -16.90 -9.32
C GLN A 48 -21.78 -16.05 -8.06
N LEU A 49 -22.67 -15.05 -7.96
CA LEU A 49 -22.63 -13.99 -6.95
C LEU A 49 -22.67 -14.52 -5.50
N ALA A 50 -23.49 -15.54 -5.21
CA ALA A 50 -23.56 -16.14 -3.88
C ALA A 50 -22.21 -16.73 -3.45
N LYS A 51 -21.54 -17.47 -4.34
CA LYS A 51 -20.21 -18.02 -4.06
C LYS A 51 -19.15 -16.92 -3.91
N ALA A 52 -19.26 -15.87 -4.72
CA ALA A 52 -18.36 -14.72 -4.62
C ALA A 52 -18.46 -14.04 -3.25
N VAL A 53 -19.67 -13.87 -2.73
CA VAL A 53 -19.89 -13.32 -1.37
C VAL A 53 -19.32 -14.25 -0.29
N ASP A 54 -19.54 -15.57 -0.42
CA ASP A 54 -18.95 -16.55 0.51
C ASP A 54 -17.42 -16.49 0.52
N SER A 55 -16.79 -16.33 -0.64
CA SER A 55 -15.35 -16.17 -0.76
C SER A 55 -14.87 -14.81 -0.20
N LEU A 56 -15.64 -13.73 -0.41
CA LEU A 56 -15.36 -12.42 0.22
C LEU A 56 -15.37 -12.50 1.74
N ASN A 57 -16.31 -13.21 2.34
CA ASN A 57 -16.40 -13.38 3.79
C ASN A 57 -15.15 -14.09 4.36
N LYS A 58 -14.45 -14.88 3.55
CA LYS A 58 -13.19 -15.56 3.93
C LYS A 58 -11.95 -14.69 3.80
N THR A 59 -12.06 -13.49 3.26
CA THR A 59 -10.91 -12.57 3.08
C THR A 59 -10.42 -11.96 4.39
N ARG A 60 -11.07 -12.22 5.54
CA ARG A 60 -10.73 -11.63 6.85
C ARG A 60 -10.71 -10.10 6.79
N SER A 61 -11.72 -9.51 6.15
CA SER A 61 -11.81 -8.06 5.88
C SER A 61 -11.63 -7.20 7.14
N ASP A 62 -12.18 -7.61 8.27
CA ASP A 62 -12.09 -6.85 9.52
C ASP A 62 -10.67 -6.88 10.09
N GLU A 63 -9.97 -8.00 9.99
CA GLU A 63 -8.58 -8.11 10.42
C GLU A 63 -7.64 -7.30 9.51
N LEU A 64 -7.85 -7.35 8.19
CA LEU A 64 -7.14 -6.49 7.24
C LEU A 64 -7.35 -5.01 7.57
N ARG A 65 -8.59 -4.63 7.89
CA ARG A 65 -8.94 -3.25 8.27
C ARG A 65 -8.30 -2.86 9.60
N ALA A 66 -8.37 -3.74 10.61
CA ALA A 66 -7.76 -3.50 11.92
C ALA A 66 -6.25 -3.31 11.79
N TRP A 67 -5.60 -4.17 11.02
CA TRP A 67 -4.16 -4.06 10.74
C TRP A 67 -3.82 -2.75 10.03
N PHE A 68 -4.60 -2.36 9.00
CA PHE A 68 -4.40 -1.09 8.28
C PHE A 68 -4.55 0.12 9.22
N VAL A 69 -5.56 0.12 10.10
CA VAL A 69 -5.78 1.22 11.05
C VAL A 69 -4.67 1.28 12.08
N GLU A 70 -4.18 0.15 12.55
CA GLU A 70 -3.09 0.10 13.54
C GLU A 70 -1.76 0.54 12.94
N HIS A 71 -1.44 0.14 11.71
CA HIS A 71 -0.14 0.31 11.09
C HIS A 71 -0.11 1.38 9.98
N GLY A 72 -1.26 1.88 9.58
CA GLY A 72 -1.38 2.94 8.57
C GLY A 72 -1.11 4.35 9.13
N GLN A 73 -1.71 5.35 8.50
CA GLN A 73 -1.48 6.78 8.78
C GLN A 73 -1.63 7.18 10.26
N MET A 74 -2.49 6.50 11.02
CA MET A 74 -2.75 6.76 12.44
C MET A 74 -1.89 5.90 13.37
N SER A 75 -0.98 5.11 12.84
CA SER A 75 -0.14 4.21 13.65
C SER A 75 0.87 4.97 14.50
N GLY A 76 1.26 4.37 15.62
CA GLY A 76 2.37 4.84 16.46
C GLY A 76 3.70 4.91 15.71
N TRP A 77 3.85 4.08 14.67
CA TRP A 77 4.96 4.15 13.73
C TRP A 77 5.09 5.53 13.08
N HIS A 78 4.02 6.08 12.55
CA HIS A 78 4.00 7.42 11.98
C HIS A 78 4.41 8.50 12.97
N HIS A 79 3.95 8.39 14.22
CA HIS A 79 4.35 9.30 15.28
C HIS A 79 5.82 9.16 15.67
N ARG A 80 6.40 7.97 15.59
CA ARG A 80 7.81 7.73 15.89
C ARG A 80 8.75 8.26 14.85
N VAL A 81 8.44 8.09 13.58
CA VAL A 81 9.19 8.72 12.49
C VAL A 81 9.24 10.24 12.69
N LYS A 82 8.15 10.85 13.19
CA LYS A 82 8.15 12.27 13.57
C LYS A 82 8.98 12.60 14.81
N GLY A 83 9.09 11.68 15.74
CA GLY A 83 9.88 11.81 16.97
C GLY A 83 11.36 11.52 16.79
N LEU A 84 11.77 10.95 15.65
CA LEU A 84 13.16 10.71 15.35
C LEU A 84 13.91 12.05 15.30
N ALA A 85 14.97 12.18 16.11
CA ALA A 85 15.87 13.34 16.10
C ALA A 85 16.76 13.41 14.84
N LEU A 86 16.31 12.83 13.74
CA LEU A 86 16.99 12.98 12.46
C LEU A 86 16.93 14.45 12.04
N PRO A 87 18.00 14.99 11.44
CA PRO A 87 18.00 16.35 10.96
C PRO A 87 16.76 16.51 10.07
N LYS A 88 15.92 17.45 10.44
CA LYS A 88 14.72 17.75 9.63
C LYS A 88 15.20 18.11 8.24
N PRO A 89 14.94 17.30 7.21
CA PRO A 89 15.34 17.66 5.87
C PRO A 89 14.76 19.05 5.60
N LYS A 90 15.57 19.95 5.07
CA LYS A 90 15.08 21.27 4.68
C LYS A 90 13.94 21.05 3.71
N LYS A 91 12.74 21.49 4.06
CA LYS A 91 11.64 21.51 3.10
C LYS A 91 12.15 22.20 1.85
N TYR A 92 12.01 21.53 0.72
CA TYR A 92 12.34 22.14 -0.56
C TYR A 92 11.46 23.38 -0.72
N THR A 93 12.06 24.56 -0.69
CA THR A 93 11.37 25.86 -0.80
C THR A 93 11.42 26.39 -2.24
N GLY A 94 12.05 25.66 -3.17
CA GLY A 94 12.02 26.00 -4.59
C GLY A 94 10.59 25.92 -5.13
N LEU A 95 10.26 26.79 -6.07
CA LEU A 95 9.04 26.69 -6.86
C LEU A 95 9.00 25.28 -7.45
N LEU A 96 8.21 24.38 -6.83
CA LEU A 96 7.86 23.13 -7.47
C LEU A 96 7.17 23.54 -8.77
N GLU A 97 7.80 23.30 -9.90
CA GLU A 97 7.09 23.24 -11.17
C GLU A 97 5.79 22.50 -10.89
N THR A 98 4.68 23.16 -11.18
CA THR A 98 3.31 22.73 -10.85
C THR A 98 3.21 21.23 -10.64
N GLN A 99 2.90 20.81 -9.41
CA GLN A 99 2.83 19.40 -9.01
C GLN A 99 1.99 18.66 -10.03
N LYS A 100 2.65 17.93 -10.91
CA LYS A 100 1.95 17.14 -11.93
C LYS A 100 1.18 16.03 -11.21
N SER A 101 -0.06 15.83 -11.61
CA SER A 101 -0.86 14.70 -11.13
C SER A 101 -0.09 13.38 -11.33
N ILE A 102 -0.16 12.47 -10.37
CA ILE A 102 0.38 11.11 -10.48
C ILE A 102 -0.40 10.29 -11.52
N THR A 103 -1.68 10.58 -11.70
CA THR A 103 -2.62 9.79 -12.52
C THR A 103 -2.09 9.43 -13.91
N PRO A 104 -1.44 10.33 -14.68
CA PRO A 104 -0.89 9.97 -15.99
C PRO A 104 0.19 8.88 -15.95
N PHE A 105 0.85 8.71 -14.81
CA PHE A 105 1.96 7.76 -14.64
C PHE A 105 1.52 6.42 -14.05
N GLU A 106 0.37 6.35 -13.35
CA GLU A 106 -0.06 5.19 -12.58
C GLU A 106 -0.01 3.89 -13.39
N SER A 107 -0.65 3.84 -14.53
CA SER A 107 -0.72 2.61 -15.33
C SER A 107 0.66 2.16 -15.86
N GLN A 108 1.57 3.09 -16.13
CA GLN A 108 2.92 2.77 -16.59
C GLN A 108 3.76 2.25 -15.43
N VAL A 109 3.69 2.90 -14.26
CA VAL A 109 4.36 2.47 -13.02
C VAL A 109 3.90 1.09 -12.62
N TYR A 110 2.58 0.84 -12.58
CA TYR A 110 2.03 -0.47 -12.16
C TYR A 110 2.45 -1.59 -13.12
N ARG A 111 2.42 -1.35 -14.42
CA ARG A 111 2.88 -2.35 -15.42
C ARG A 111 4.37 -2.61 -15.33
N ARG A 112 5.21 -1.58 -15.21
CA ARG A 112 6.66 -1.71 -15.02
C ARG A 112 6.98 -2.59 -13.82
N ASP A 113 6.24 -2.41 -12.73
CA ASP A 113 6.44 -3.09 -11.44
C ASP A 113 5.64 -4.40 -11.31
N GLY A 114 5.00 -4.89 -12.39
CA GLY A 114 4.23 -6.12 -12.41
C GLY A 114 3.08 -6.15 -11.42
N TYR A 115 2.45 -4.99 -11.14
CA TYR A 115 1.40 -4.83 -10.13
C TYR A 115 1.81 -5.43 -8.76
N ARG A 116 3.06 -5.21 -8.36
CA ARG A 116 3.57 -5.59 -7.05
C ARG A 116 4.05 -4.38 -6.28
N CYS A 117 3.75 -4.36 -5.00
CA CYS A 117 4.32 -3.35 -4.11
C CYS A 117 5.85 -3.49 -4.09
N ARG A 118 6.56 -2.43 -4.47
CA ARG A 118 8.03 -2.45 -4.53
C ARG A 118 8.68 -2.51 -3.14
N TYR A 119 7.92 -2.22 -2.08
CA TYR A 119 8.38 -2.32 -0.70
C TYR A 119 8.19 -3.73 -0.14
N CYS A 120 6.96 -4.21 -0.04
CA CYS A 120 6.66 -5.49 0.63
C CYS A 120 6.42 -6.66 -0.34
N LEU A 121 6.54 -6.45 -1.65
CA LEU A 121 6.41 -7.42 -2.73
C LEU A 121 5.03 -8.09 -2.88
N ILE A 122 4.04 -7.69 -2.07
CA ILE A 122 2.69 -8.21 -2.19
C ILE A 122 2.08 -7.81 -3.54
N LYS A 123 1.27 -8.69 -4.13
CA LYS A 123 0.46 -8.35 -5.30
C LYS A 123 -0.53 -7.25 -4.94
N VAL A 124 -0.68 -6.26 -5.81
CA VAL A 124 -1.66 -5.19 -5.65
C VAL A 124 -2.74 -5.27 -6.72
N ILE A 125 -3.90 -4.73 -6.42
CA ILE A 125 -5.10 -4.78 -7.25
C ILE A 125 -5.34 -3.38 -7.82
N ASP A 126 -5.61 -3.31 -9.12
CA ASP A 126 -5.99 -2.05 -9.76
C ASP A 126 -7.30 -1.51 -9.18
N ALA A 127 -7.38 -0.20 -9.03
CA ALA A 127 -8.58 0.46 -8.53
C ALA A 127 -9.83 0.16 -9.38
N LYS A 128 -9.66 -0.04 -10.70
CA LYS A 128 -10.76 -0.39 -11.59
C LYS A 128 -11.32 -1.79 -11.27
N ALA A 129 -10.45 -2.77 -11.02
CA ALA A 129 -10.88 -4.12 -10.63
C ALA A 129 -11.61 -4.11 -9.26
N LEU A 130 -11.13 -3.33 -8.30
CA LEU A 130 -11.85 -3.15 -7.03
C LEU A 130 -13.24 -2.54 -7.24
N MET A 131 -13.36 -1.50 -8.07
CA MET A 131 -14.64 -0.87 -8.39
C MET A 131 -15.56 -1.83 -9.15
N GLN A 132 -15.02 -2.64 -10.06
CA GLN A 132 -15.78 -3.68 -10.77
C GLN A 132 -16.34 -4.71 -9.79
N MET A 133 -15.57 -5.15 -8.80
CA MET A 133 -16.05 -6.04 -7.75
C MET A 133 -17.22 -5.43 -6.98
N GLU A 134 -17.10 -4.17 -6.54
CA GLU A 134 -18.20 -3.45 -5.85
C GLU A 134 -19.46 -3.40 -6.71
N ASN A 135 -19.32 -3.15 -8.02
CA ASN A 135 -20.46 -3.10 -8.95
C ASN A 135 -21.13 -4.47 -9.13
N MET A 136 -20.37 -5.56 -9.11
CA MET A 136 -20.92 -6.92 -9.30
C MET A 136 -21.66 -7.43 -8.05
N VAL A 137 -21.09 -7.24 -6.86
CA VAL A 137 -21.66 -7.83 -5.62
C VAL A 137 -22.43 -6.82 -4.76
N GLY A 138 -22.36 -5.54 -5.10
CA GLY A 138 -23.03 -4.45 -4.38
C GLY A 138 -22.17 -3.90 -3.22
N SER A 139 -22.37 -2.60 -2.92
CA SER A 139 -21.61 -1.87 -1.90
C SER A 139 -21.87 -2.33 -0.46
N ALA A 140 -22.93 -3.11 -0.22
CA ALA A 140 -23.20 -3.74 1.06
C ALA A 140 -22.21 -4.88 1.35
N GLN A 141 -21.77 -5.60 0.33
CA GLN A 141 -20.86 -6.74 0.43
C GLN A 141 -19.39 -6.32 0.27
N PHE A 142 -19.13 -5.38 -0.64
CA PHE A 142 -17.78 -4.92 -0.94
C PHE A 142 -17.77 -3.43 -1.21
N LYS A 143 -17.21 -2.63 -0.30
CA LYS A 143 -17.17 -1.18 -0.41
C LYS A 143 -15.74 -0.66 -0.61
N VAL A 144 -15.52 0.03 -1.72
CA VAL A 144 -14.21 0.60 -2.08
C VAL A 144 -14.05 2.03 -1.59
N LYS A 145 -15.09 2.86 -1.72
CA LYS A 145 -15.06 4.30 -1.40
C LYS A 145 -15.93 4.62 -0.19
N GLY A 146 -15.61 5.71 0.50
CA GLY A 146 -16.44 6.23 1.59
C GLY A 146 -15.64 7.09 2.56
N LYS A 147 -16.36 7.81 3.42
CA LYS A 147 -15.77 8.63 4.48
C LYS A 147 -15.32 7.70 5.63
N GLY A 148 -14.01 7.61 5.82
CA GLY A 148 -13.42 6.77 6.87
C GLY A 148 -13.08 5.34 6.42
N ASN A 149 -12.12 4.76 7.12
CA ASN A 149 -11.61 3.43 6.80
C ASN A 149 -12.56 2.33 7.27
N GLN A 150 -13.36 2.60 8.31
CA GLN A 150 -14.27 1.63 8.94
C GLN A 150 -15.39 1.12 8.02
N ILE A 151 -15.73 1.88 6.97
CA ILE A 151 -16.78 1.50 6.03
C ILE A 151 -16.26 0.84 4.75
N ARG A 152 -14.94 0.85 4.54
CA ARG A 152 -14.31 0.24 3.36
C ARG A 152 -14.00 -1.21 3.64
N HIS A 153 -14.09 -2.05 2.61
CA HIS A 153 -13.67 -3.43 2.73
C HIS A 153 -12.14 -3.52 2.94
N GLY A 154 -11.70 -4.41 3.83
CA GLY A 154 -10.28 -4.54 4.19
C GLY A 154 -9.35 -4.82 3.01
N VAL A 155 -9.81 -5.61 2.03
CA VAL A 155 -9.08 -5.85 0.78
C VAL A 155 -8.82 -4.55 0.02
N ALA A 156 -9.83 -3.67 -0.08
CA ALA A 156 -9.68 -2.39 -0.77
C ALA A 156 -8.72 -1.43 -0.05
N LEU A 157 -8.62 -1.53 1.28
CA LEU A 157 -7.66 -0.78 2.09
C LEU A 157 -6.24 -1.34 2.00
N THR A 158 -6.11 -2.66 1.85
CA THR A 158 -4.81 -3.32 1.96
C THR A 158 -4.13 -3.47 0.61
N PHE A 159 -4.86 -3.97 -0.40
CA PHE A 159 -4.26 -4.40 -1.66
C PHE A 159 -4.40 -3.41 -2.80
N ARG A 160 -5.03 -2.27 -2.60
CA ARG A 160 -5.15 -1.26 -3.65
C ARG A 160 -3.78 -0.79 -4.12
N ALA A 161 -3.56 -0.82 -5.44
CA ALA A 161 -2.40 -0.22 -6.07
C ALA A 161 -2.39 1.30 -5.90
N THR A 162 -1.23 1.83 -5.56
CA THR A 162 -0.94 3.28 -5.55
C THR A 162 0.43 3.52 -6.15
N ALA A 163 0.67 4.70 -6.70
CA ALA A 163 2.01 5.15 -7.03
C ALA A 163 2.53 6.01 -5.88
N ASP A 164 3.68 5.65 -5.33
CA ASP A 164 4.35 6.36 -4.24
C ASP A 164 5.59 7.08 -4.75
N HIS A 165 5.81 8.31 -4.26
CA HIS A 165 7.05 9.03 -4.48
C HIS A 165 8.13 8.52 -3.54
N VAL A 166 9.16 7.86 -4.06
CA VAL A 166 10.30 7.36 -3.25
C VAL A 166 10.91 8.51 -2.45
N VAL A 167 11.27 9.59 -3.12
CA VAL A 167 11.58 10.87 -2.48
C VAL A 167 10.28 11.68 -2.43
N PRO A 168 9.74 12.00 -1.24
CA PRO A 168 8.50 12.76 -1.12
C PRO A 168 8.60 14.14 -1.77
N MET A 169 7.49 14.64 -2.32
CA MET A 169 7.43 15.98 -2.91
C MET A 169 7.81 17.08 -1.91
N SER A 170 7.49 16.89 -0.63
CA SER A 170 7.87 17.81 0.45
C SER A 170 9.39 17.92 0.64
N PHE A 171 10.17 17.02 0.06
CA PHE A 171 11.64 17.00 0.05
C PHE A 171 12.22 17.19 -1.36
N GLY A 172 11.43 17.73 -2.28
CA GLY A 172 11.90 18.03 -3.65
C GLY A 172 11.76 16.88 -4.63
N GLY A 173 11.12 15.78 -4.26
CA GLY A 173 10.85 14.65 -5.15
C GLY A 173 9.94 15.07 -6.31
N ARG A 174 10.32 14.71 -7.53
CA ARG A 174 9.56 15.03 -8.75
C ARG A 174 8.54 13.93 -9.04
N THR A 175 7.42 14.32 -9.66
CA THR A 175 6.44 13.38 -10.21
C THR A 175 6.90 12.93 -11.60
N ASN A 176 7.70 11.88 -11.63
CA ASN A 176 8.21 11.23 -12.84
C ASN A 176 8.41 9.73 -12.59
N LEU A 177 8.68 8.97 -13.65
CA LEU A 177 8.82 7.51 -13.56
C LEU A 177 9.99 7.06 -12.68
N ASP A 178 11.07 7.83 -12.60
CA ASP A 178 12.27 7.47 -11.84
C ASP A 178 12.06 7.61 -10.33
N ASN A 179 11.11 8.47 -9.92
CA ASN A 179 10.78 8.71 -8.52
C ASN A 179 9.46 8.04 -8.08
N LEU A 180 8.75 7.39 -9.00
CA LEU A 180 7.49 6.71 -8.69
C LEU A 180 7.67 5.19 -8.69
N VAL A 181 7.14 4.53 -7.69
CA VAL A 181 7.07 3.06 -7.59
C VAL A 181 5.67 2.61 -7.25
N THR A 182 5.31 1.39 -7.68
CA THR A 182 4.08 0.76 -7.24
C THR A 182 4.16 0.44 -5.75
N SER A 183 3.16 0.83 -5.01
CA SER A 183 3.02 0.55 -3.58
C SER A 183 1.63 0.03 -3.26
N CYS A 184 1.50 -0.85 -2.28
CA CYS A 184 0.20 -1.09 -1.66
C CYS A 184 -0.18 0.09 -0.76
N TRP A 185 -1.47 0.24 -0.48
CA TRP A 185 -1.92 1.36 0.34
C TRP A 185 -1.28 1.38 1.74
N ASN A 186 -1.04 0.20 2.32
CA ASN A 186 -0.39 0.09 3.62
C ASN A 186 1.03 0.68 3.62
N CYS A 187 1.88 0.28 2.66
CA CYS A 187 3.25 0.79 2.57
C CYS A 187 3.27 2.28 2.25
N ASN A 188 2.39 2.74 1.35
CA ASN A 188 2.28 4.16 1.01
C ASN A 188 1.90 5.00 2.25
N TYR A 189 0.86 4.61 2.96
CA TYR A 189 0.44 5.30 4.18
C TYR A 189 1.44 5.13 5.33
N GLY A 190 2.07 3.97 5.45
CA GLY A 190 3.09 3.72 6.46
C GLY A 190 4.35 4.56 6.24
N LYS A 191 4.75 4.75 4.98
CA LYS A 191 5.87 5.62 4.63
C LYS A 191 5.50 7.10 4.76
N TYR A 192 4.29 7.46 4.37
CA TYR A 192 3.82 8.85 4.41
C TYR A 192 4.82 9.79 3.71
N ASN A 193 5.19 10.90 4.33
CA ASN A 193 6.17 11.87 3.83
C ASN A 193 7.59 11.65 4.40
N ALA A 194 7.91 10.45 4.88
CA ALA A 194 9.24 10.15 5.38
C ALA A 194 10.21 9.84 4.22
N LEU A 195 11.46 10.23 4.40
CA LEU A 195 12.56 9.74 3.58
C LEU A 195 12.89 8.28 3.96
N LEU A 196 13.47 7.53 3.03
CA LEU A 196 13.83 6.12 3.27
C LEU A 196 14.80 5.99 4.44
N GLU A 197 15.78 6.90 4.52
CA GLU A 197 16.78 6.94 5.60
C GLU A 197 16.15 7.18 6.98
N GLN A 198 15.07 7.98 7.03
CA GLN A 198 14.33 8.22 8.26
C GLN A 198 13.62 6.97 8.77
N MET A 199 13.41 6.00 7.91
CA MET A 199 12.67 4.77 8.20
C MET A 199 13.59 3.55 8.23
N GLY A 200 14.86 3.66 7.89
CA GLY A 200 15.75 2.55 7.68
C GLY A 200 15.25 1.57 6.60
N VAL A 201 14.58 2.10 5.57
CA VAL A 201 14.05 1.30 4.46
C VAL A 201 14.97 1.38 3.26
N ASN A 202 15.32 0.22 2.70
CA ASN A 202 16.13 0.15 1.48
C ASN A 202 15.38 0.80 0.30
N ASP A 203 16.12 1.28 -0.69
CA ASP A 203 15.50 1.89 -1.86
C ASP A 203 14.67 0.84 -2.63
N PRO A 204 13.36 1.03 -2.78
CA PRO A 204 12.50 0.08 -3.47
C PRO A 204 12.80 0.00 -4.97
N ARG A 205 13.54 0.96 -5.53
CA ARG A 205 13.96 0.94 -6.94
C ARG A 205 15.03 -0.10 -7.21
N ASP A 206 15.82 -0.46 -6.19
CA ASP A 206 16.86 -1.50 -6.28
C ASP A 206 16.29 -2.92 -6.13
N THR A 207 15.03 -3.04 -5.69
CA THR A 207 14.38 -4.36 -5.55
C THR A 207 14.07 -4.93 -6.92
N ALA A 208 14.59 -6.12 -7.23
CA ALA A 208 14.28 -6.81 -8.46
C ALA A 208 12.79 -7.19 -8.53
N VAL A 209 12.15 -6.90 -9.65
CA VAL A 209 10.81 -7.40 -9.96
C VAL A 209 10.97 -8.53 -10.95
N ASP A 210 10.52 -9.72 -10.60
CA ASP A 210 10.48 -10.84 -11.53
C ASP A 210 9.42 -10.57 -12.60
N SER A 211 9.88 -10.15 -13.78
CA SER A 211 9.03 -9.85 -14.93
C SER A 211 8.28 -11.07 -15.49
N LYS A 212 8.66 -12.28 -15.08
CA LYS A 212 8.01 -13.54 -15.49
C LYS A 212 6.72 -13.81 -14.72
N LEU A 213 6.47 -13.11 -13.61
CA LEU A 213 5.25 -13.26 -12.84
C LEU A 213 4.12 -12.44 -13.50
N SER A 214 3.28 -13.11 -14.26
CA SER A 214 2.16 -12.53 -15.04
C SER A 214 0.98 -12.07 -14.17
N TRP A 215 1.22 -11.17 -13.20
CA TRP A 215 0.15 -10.53 -12.46
C TRP A 215 -0.18 -9.17 -13.07
N ASN A 216 -1.45 -8.93 -13.37
CA ASN A 216 -1.92 -7.70 -14.04
C ASN A 216 -2.86 -6.83 -13.18
N GLY A 217 -2.91 -7.06 -11.87
CA GLY A 217 -3.79 -6.29 -10.97
C GLY A 217 -5.29 -6.60 -11.13
N LEU A 218 -5.64 -7.76 -11.70
CA LEU A 218 -7.01 -8.18 -12.08
C LEU A 218 -7.64 -7.32 -13.20
N LEU A 219 -6.85 -6.62 -13.98
CA LEU A 219 -7.34 -5.95 -15.18
C LEU A 219 -7.72 -7.00 -16.26
N THR A 220 -8.87 -6.87 -16.81
CA THR A 220 -9.40 -7.70 -17.93
C THR A 220 -9.29 -6.95 -19.23
#